data_ec1f2be51769da75e8624f3da762a111
#
_entry.id   ec1f2be51769da75e8624f3da762a111
#
_cell.length_a   1.000
_cell.length_b   1.000
_cell.length_c   1.000
_cell.angle_alpha   90.00
_cell.angle_beta   90.00
_cell.angle_gamma   90.00
#
_symmetry.space_group_name_H-M   'P 1'
#
loop_
_entity.id
_entity.type
_entity.pdbx_description
1 polymer ?
#
loop_
_entity_poly.entity_id
_entity_poly.type
_entity_poly.pdbx_seq_one_letter_code
_entity_poly.pdbx_strand_id
1 'polypeptide(L)'
;KAAEIAKALNSSYYHHGYAVGRSEAKSIGLNIVFPDPELETLMWNVWCDYSDEMKCGSEFNIVTAIMTNPTVITWLNSATTINLPVNTPPPIAQNIIGNLAQQSATITPQPPIQIKELVATIESPRSAMAIHTTFSITYWRDANMALSFNATQYSEGWKIV
;
A
#
# COMPACT_ATOMS: atom_id res chain seq x y z
N LYS A 1 18.55 -27.14 27.61
CA LYS A 1 17.75 -25.93 27.78
C LYS A 1 17.61 -25.14 26.46
N ALA A 2 18.69 -24.67 25.78
CA ALA A 2 18.59 -23.92 24.53
C ALA A 2 17.91 -24.74 23.41
N ALA A 3 18.29 -25.99 23.24
CA ALA A 3 17.71 -26.90 22.26
C ALA A 3 16.22 -27.19 22.52
N GLU A 4 15.81 -27.27 23.78
CA GLU A 4 14.41 -27.45 24.17
C GLU A 4 13.56 -26.23 23.87
N ILE A 5 14.08 -25.03 24.14
CA ILE A 5 13.44 -23.76 23.79
C ILE A 5 13.31 -23.63 22.28
N ALA A 6 14.38 -23.91 21.53
CA ALA A 6 14.36 -23.86 20.07
C ALA A 6 13.33 -24.87 19.49
N LYS A 7 13.26 -26.07 20.06
CA LYS A 7 12.28 -27.07 19.68
C LYS A 7 10.86 -26.61 19.97
N ALA A 8 10.60 -26.04 21.17
CA ALA A 8 9.29 -25.51 21.53
C ALA A 8 8.85 -24.40 20.57
N LEU A 9 9.70 -23.44 20.24
CA LEU A 9 9.40 -22.33 19.34
C LEU A 9 9.19 -22.79 17.89
N ASN A 10 9.89 -23.85 17.46
CA ASN A 10 9.84 -24.29 16.06
C ASN A 10 8.74 -25.32 15.78
N SER A 11 8.33 -26.10 16.77
CA SER A 11 7.44 -27.26 16.50
C SER A 11 6.20 -27.36 17.40
N SER A 12 6.07 -26.52 18.44
CA SER A 12 4.93 -26.55 19.35
C SER A 12 3.81 -25.59 18.97
N TYR A 13 4.04 -24.69 18.01
CA TYR A 13 3.07 -23.71 17.56
C TYR A 13 2.58 -24.01 16.15
N TYR A 14 1.28 -23.82 15.91
CA TYR A 14 0.59 -24.22 14.68
C TYR A 14 0.97 -23.42 13.44
N HIS A 15 1.48 -22.19 13.60
CA HIS A 15 1.89 -21.33 12.48
C HIS A 15 2.91 -20.28 12.94
N HIS A 16 3.67 -19.73 12.00
CA HIS A 16 4.73 -18.74 12.25
C HIS A 16 4.24 -17.38 12.78
N GLY A 17 2.97 -17.07 12.61
CA GLY A 17 2.33 -15.86 13.14
C GLY A 17 1.74 -16.02 14.54
N TYR A 18 2.00 -17.13 15.25
CA TYR A 18 1.51 -17.30 16.61
C TYR A 18 2.19 -16.34 17.57
N ALA A 19 1.40 -15.55 18.29
CA ALA A 19 1.89 -14.59 19.26
C ALA A 19 2.18 -15.28 20.60
N VAL A 20 3.45 -15.53 20.90
CA VAL A 20 3.89 -16.10 22.17
C VAL A 20 3.81 -15.04 23.26
N GLY A 21 2.86 -15.20 24.19
CA GLY A 21 2.68 -14.30 25.32
C GLY A 21 3.81 -14.43 26.36
N ARG A 22 4.01 -13.41 27.20
CA ARG A 22 5.10 -13.37 28.22
C ARG A 22 5.06 -14.58 29.17
N SER A 23 3.88 -14.97 29.65
CA SER A 23 3.72 -16.13 30.55
C SER A 23 4.10 -17.43 29.86
N GLU A 24 3.72 -17.60 28.61
CA GLU A 24 4.06 -18.76 27.78
C GLU A 24 5.56 -18.79 27.47
N ALA A 25 6.13 -17.66 27.05
CA ALA A 25 7.56 -17.50 26.83
C ALA A 25 8.38 -17.88 28.09
N LYS A 26 7.90 -17.48 29.27
CA LYS A 26 8.52 -17.88 30.54
C LYS A 26 8.40 -19.38 30.80
N SER A 27 7.24 -19.99 30.50
CA SER A 27 7.00 -21.42 30.73
C SER A 27 7.89 -22.33 29.87
N ILE A 28 8.25 -21.90 28.65
CA ILE A 28 9.20 -22.63 27.79
C ILE A 28 10.67 -22.37 28.15
N GLY A 29 10.93 -21.55 29.17
CA GLY A 29 12.26 -21.34 29.73
C GLY A 29 13.03 -20.14 29.20
N LEU A 30 12.36 -19.21 28.47
CA LEU A 30 12.94 -17.93 28.10
C LEU A 30 13.12 -17.04 29.33
N ASN A 31 14.18 -16.22 29.30
CA ASN A 31 14.42 -15.23 30.34
C ASN A 31 13.56 -14.00 30.09
N ILE A 32 12.39 -13.94 30.69
CA ILE A 32 11.42 -12.85 30.53
C ILE A 32 11.52 -11.88 31.68
N VAL A 33 11.77 -10.61 31.35
CA VAL A 33 11.73 -9.50 32.30
C VAL A 33 10.39 -8.77 32.11
N PHE A 34 9.74 -8.48 33.24
CA PHE A 34 8.53 -7.62 33.21
C PHE A 34 9.00 -6.20 33.53
N PRO A 35 8.84 -5.27 32.60
CA PRO A 35 9.15 -3.86 32.84
C PRO A 35 8.20 -3.28 33.90
N ASP A 36 8.61 -2.16 34.50
CA ASP A 36 7.67 -1.38 35.30
C ASP A 36 6.57 -0.77 34.39
N PRO A 37 5.42 -0.36 34.97
CA PRO A 37 4.29 0.13 34.17
C PRO A 37 4.59 1.37 33.33
N GLU A 38 5.52 2.22 33.76
CA GLU A 38 5.91 3.44 33.01
C GLU A 38 6.70 3.04 31.77
N LEU A 39 7.70 2.18 31.93
CA LEU A 39 8.49 1.67 30.80
C LEU A 39 7.61 0.86 29.83
N GLU A 40 6.67 0.06 30.33
CA GLU A 40 5.74 -0.70 29.48
C GLU A 40 4.86 0.23 28.67
N THR A 41 4.38 1.32 29.24
CA THR A 41 3.59 2.35 28.53
C THR A 41 4.42 3.03 27.43
N LEU A 42 5.68 3.39 27.72
CA LEU A 42 6.58 3.96 26.72
C LEU A 42 6.85 2.99 25.57
N MET A 43 7.13 1.73 25.88
CA MET A 43 7.32 0.69 24.85
C MET A 43 6.09 0.51 23.99
N TRP A 44 4.90 0.56 24.57
CA TRP A 44 3.64 0.47 23.84
C TRP A 44 3.44 1.68 22.92
N ASN A 45 3.70 2.88 23.41
CA ASN A 45 3.59 4.11 22.60
C ASN A 45 4.53 4.08 21.39
N VAL A 46 5.79 3.70 21.60
CA VAL A 46 6.77 3.53 20.51
C VAL A 46 6.27 2.50 19.49
N TRP A 47 5.71 1.38 19.96
CA TRP A 47 5.13 0.39 19.03
C TRP A 47 3.95 0.94 18.24
N CYS A 48 3.06 1.71 18.87
CA CYS A 48 1.95 2.38 18.19
C CYS A 48 2.46 3.34 17.12
N ASP A 49 3.44 4.19 17.45
CA ASP A 49 4.02 5.15 16.50
C ASP A 49 4.60 4.43 15.28
N TYR A 50 5.37 3.36 15.46
CA TYR A 50 5.89 2.56 14.35
C TYR A 50 4.79 1.84 13.57
N SER A 51 3.77 1.31 14.25
CA SER A 51 2.65 0.63 13.62
C SER A 51 1.84 1.57 12.72
N ASP A 52 1.65 2.81 13.17
CA ASP A 52 0.96 3.85 12.40
C ASP A 52 1.82 4.34 11.23
N GLU A 53 3.09 4.59 11.45
CA GLU A 53 4.05 5.03 10.41
C GLU A 53 4.17 3.98 9.29
N MET A 54 4.32 2.72 9.65
CA MET A 54 4.40 1.60 8.70
C MET A 54 3.04 1.09 8.23
N LYS A 55 1.93 1.66 8.72
CA LYS A 55 0.55 1.24 8.41
C LYS A 55 0.32 -0.26 8.65
N CYS A 56 0.88 -0.81 9.72
CA CYS A 56 0.81 -2.25 10.01
C CYS A 56 -0.61 -2.79 10.18
N GLY A 57 -1.58 -1.94 10.50
CA GLY A 57 -2.99 -2.28 10.63
C GLY A 57 -3.77 -2.35 9.33
N SER A 58 -3.18 -2.02 8.18
CA SER A 58 -3.84 -2.00 6.88
C SER A 58 -2.94 -2.57 5.79
N GLU A 59 -3.48 -3.44 4.96
CA GLU A 59 -2.77 -3.90 3.78
C GLU A 59 -2.68 -2.78 2.74
N PHE A 60 -1.51 -2.63 2.12
CA PHE A 60 -1.37 -1.73 0.99
C PHE A 60 -2.23 -2.19 -0.18
N ASN A 61 -3.15 -1.32 -0.61
CA ASN A 61 -4.01 -1.58 -1.77
C ASN A 61 -3.69 -0.60 -2.89
N ILE A 62 -3.06 -1.09 -3.95
CA ILE A 62 -2.64 -0.30 -5.09
C ILE A 62 -3.81 0.40 -5.79
N VAL A 63 -4.98 -0.25 -5.86
CA VAL A 63 -6.17 0.34 -6.48
C VAL A 63 -6.63 1.55 -5.66
N THR A 64 -6.70 1.40 -4.33
CA THR A 64 -7.04 2.51 -3.44
C THR A 64 -6.04 3.65 -3.59
N ALA A 65 -4.74 3.35 -3.62
CA ALA A 65 -3.68 4.34 -3.77
C ALA A 65 -3.78 5.11 -5.10
N ILE A 66 -4.12 4.43 -6.20
CA ILE A 66 -4.38 5.06 -7.51
C ILE A 66 -5.62 5.94 -7.44
N MET A 67 -6.72 5.43 -6.89
CA MET A 67 -8.01 6.11 -6.83
C MET A 67 -8.03 7.32 -5.88
N THR A 68 -7.09 7.38 -4.95
CA THR A 68 -6.91 8.54 -4.04
C THR A 68 -5.82 9.50 -4.50
N ASN A 69 -5.07 9.17 -5.55
CA ASN A 69 -4.01 10.03 -6.06
C ASN A 69 -4.58 11.30 -6.73
N PRO A 70 -4.21 12.51 -6.30
CA PRO A 70 -4.79 13.75 -6.82
C PRO A 70 -4.62 13.93 -8.33
N THR A 71 -3.50 13.48 -8.91
CA THR A 71 -3.24 13.56 -10.34
C THR A 71 -4.20 12.67 -11.12
N VAL A 72 -4.41 11.44 -10.65
CA VAL A 72 -5.35 10.49 -11.26
C VAL A 72 -6.79 10.99 -11.12
N ILE A 73 -7.18 11.47 -9.93
CA ILE A 73 -8.53 12.04 -9.69
C ILE A 73 -8.78 13.22 -10.64
N THR A 74 -7.83 14.14 -10.76
CA THR A 74 -7.95 15.30 -11.65
C THR A 74 -8.12 14.84 -13.09
N TRP A 75 -7.33 13.88 -13.52
CA TRP A 75 -7.43 13.33 -14.87
C TRP A 75 -8.75 12.56 -15.09
N LEU A 76 -9.21 11.76 -14.12
CA LEU A 76 -10.50 11.06 -14.20
C LEU A 76 -11.67 12.02 -14.29
N ASN A 77 -11.59 13.15 -13.59
CA ASN A 77 -12.62 14.20 -13.60
C ASN A 77 -12.48 15.17 -14.80
N SER A 78 -11.42 15.06 -15.60
CA SER A 78 -11.31 15.85 -16.81
C SER A 78 -12.41 15.43 -17.81
N ALA A 79 -13.42 16.28 -17.94
CA ALA A 79 -14.54 16.05 -18.83
C ALA A 79 -14.07 16.15 -20.29
N THR A 80 -14.31 15.11 -21.08
CA THR A 80 -14.27 15.24 -22.54
C THR A 80 -15.56 15.95 -22.97
N THR A 81 -15.48 17.23 -23.29
CA THR A 81 -16.65 17.96 -23.79
C THR A 81 -16.91 17.57 -25.23
N ILE A 82 -18.03 16.94 -25.48
CA ILE A 82 -18.50 16.61 -26.81
C ILE A 82 -19.52 17.69 -27.24
N ASN A 83 -19.14 18.53 -28.20
CA ASN A 83 -20.05 19.51 -28.75
C ASN A 83 -20.94 18.85 -29.82
N LEU A 84 -22.20 18.63 -29.50
CA LEU A 84 -23.19 18.17 -30.44
C LEU A 84 -23.87 19.38 -31.10
N PRO A 85 -24.17 19.35 -32.42
CA PRO A 85 -24.96 20.36 -33.06
C PRO A 85 -26.32 20.52 -32.37
N VAL A 86 -26.83 21.76 -32.32
CA VAL A 86 -28.13 22.04 -31.72
C VAL A 86 -29.22 21.25 -32.49
N ASN A 87 -30.12 20.60 -31.77
CA ASN A 87 -31.18 19.72 -32.29
C ASN A 87 -30.72 18.40 -32.93
N THR A 88 -29.54 17.88 -32.54
CA THR A 88 -29.14 16.54 -32.99
C THR A 88 -30.12 15.48 -32.45
N PRO A 89 -30.75 14.68 -33.33
CA PRO A 89 -31.68 13.63 -32.93
C PRO A 89 -30.98 12.60 -32.00
N PRO A 90 -31.66 12.05 -30.98
CA PRO A 90 -31.06 11.13 -30.00
C PRO A 90 -30.30 9.95 -30.59
N PRO A 91 -30.78 9.26 -31.67
CA PRO A 91 -30.05 8.14 -32.25
C PRO A 91 -28.73 8.58 -32.91
N ILE A 92 -28.70 9.77 -33.50
CA ILE A 92 -27.49 10.33 -34.11
C ILE A 92 -26.52 10.78 -33.05
N ALA A 93 -27.01 11.40 -31.97
CA ALA A 93 -26.19 11.77 -30.82
C ALA A 93 -25.50 10.53 -30.19
N GLN A 94 -26.24 9.45 -30.00
CA GLN A 94 -25.68 8.19 -29.46
C GLN A 94 -24.60 7.60 -30.37
N ASN A 95 -24.82 7.62 -31.72
CA ASN A 95 -23.81 7.15 -32.66
C ASN A 95 -22.54 8.02 -32.66
N ILE A 96 -22.70 9.36 -32.60
CA ILE A 96 -21.55 10.28 -32.50
C ILE A 96 -20.79 10.04 -31.23
N ILE A 97 -21.48 9.93 -30.08
CA ILE A 97 -20.86 9.65 -28.76
C ILE A 97 -20.15 8.29 -28.79
N GLY A 98 -20.78 7.25 -29.33
CA GLY A 98 -20.19 5.91 -29.44
C GLY A 98 -18.94 5.90 -30.33
N ASN A 99 -18.97 6.56 -31.48
CA ASN A 99 -17.83 6.68 -32.38
C ASN A 99 -16.68 7.50 -31.77
N LEU A 100 -17.01 8.60 -31.09
CA LEU A 100 -16.02 9.41 -30.37
C LEU A 100 -15.42 8.66 -29.15
N ALA A 101 -16.24 7.91 -28.43
CA ALA A 101 -15.75 7.02 -27.35
C ALA A 101 -14.79 5.98 -27.94
N GLN A 102 -15.12 5.36 -29.07
CA GLN A 102 -14.21 4.41 -29.74
C GLN A 102 -12.95 5.08 -30.30
N GLN A 103 -13.04 6.31 -30.81
CA GLN A 103 -11.89 7.08 -31.32
C GLN A 103 -11.02 7.63 -30.16
N SER A 104 -11.66 8.03 -29.06
CA SER A 104 -10.96 8.44 -27.82
C SER A 104 -10.36 7.26 -27.10
N ALA A 105 -10.80 6.05 -27.41
CA ALA A 105 -10.20 4.78 -27.00
C ALA A 105 -8.85 4.49 -27.69
N THR A 106 -8.24 5.47 -28.35
CA THR A 106 -6.80 5.43 -28.54
C THR A 106 -6.22 5.42 -27.14
N ILE A 107 -5.85 4.22 -26.69
CA ILE A 107 -5.21 3.98 -25.40
C ILE A 107 -4.01 4.91 -25.32
N THR A 108 -4.19 6.08 -24.70
CA THR A 108 -3.10 7.02 -24.47
C THR A 108 -2.70 6.89 -23.02
N PRO A 109 -1.63 6.11 -22.75
CA PRO A 109 -1.12 5.99 -21.40
C PRO A 109 -0.75 7.37 -20.87
N GLN A 110 -1.16 7.66 -19.65
CA GLN A 110 -0.75 8.87 -18.97
C GLN A 110 0.70 8.72 -18.45
N PRO A 111 1.43 9.82 -18.26
CA PRO A 111 2.75 9.78 -17.64
C PRO A 111 2.70 9.00 -16.32
N PRO A 112 3.71 8.16 -16.02
CA PRO A 112 3.68 7.34 -14.83
C PRO A 112 3.70 8.19 -13.56
N ILE A 113 2.84 7.84 -12.62
CA ILE A 113 2.90 8.32 -11.24
C ILE A 113 3.78 7.41 -10.40
N GLN A 114 4.39 7.99 -9.35
CA GLN A 114 5.19 7.25 -8.38
C GLN A 114 4.46 7.23 -7.05
N ILE A 115 4.24 6.03 -6.49
CA ILE A 115 3.71 5.85 -5.14
C ILE A 115 4.79 5.15 -4.34
N LYS A 116 5.21 5.79 -3.23
CA LYS A 116 6.26 5.28 -2.35
C LYS A 116 5.65 4.88 -1.02
N GLU A 117 5.88 3.61 -0.62
CA GLU A 117 5.41 3.05 0.64
C GLU A 117 6.59 2.67 1.53
N LEU A 118 6.52 3.02 2.80
CA LEU A 118 7.47 2.60 3.82
C LEU A 118 7.21 1.13 4.17
N VAL A 119 8.20 0.28 4.00
CA VAL A 119 8.11 -1.15 4.30
C VAL A 119 8.63 -1.47 5.70
N ALA A 120 9.74 -0.87 6.07
CA ALA A 120 10.35 -1.04 7.38
C ALA A 120 11.26 0.13 7.73
N THR A 121 11.42 0.37 9.02
CA THR A 121 12.38 1.33 9.56
C THR A 121 13.17 0.72 10.71
N ILE A 122 14.40 1.16 10.86
CA ILE A 122 15.27 0.82 11.99
C ILE A 122 15.84 2.13 12.51
N GLU A 123 15.63 2.39 13.79
CA GLU A 123 16.11 3.60 14.44
C GLU A 123 17.01 3.30 15.62
N SER A 124 17.98 4.17 15.81
CA SER A 124 18.85 4.21 16.96
C SER A 124 19.09 5.66 17.37
N PRO A 125 19.63 5.96 18.56
CA PRO A 125 19.96 7.33 18.96
C PRO A 125 20.93 8.06 18.02
N ARG A 126 21.57 7.36 17.08
CA ARG A 126 22.60 7.92 16.20
C ARG A 126 22.24 7.90 14.73
N SER A 127 21.26 7.11 14.32
CA SER A 127 20.98 6.88 12.91
C SER A 127 19.58 6.26 12.75
N ALA A 128 18.87 6.69 11.73
CA ALA A 128 17.65 6.07 11.26
C ALA A 128 17.87 5.55 9.83
N MET A 129 17.32 4.37 9.53
CA MET A 129 17.34 3.77 8.20
C MET A 129 15.94 3.29 7.85
N ALA A 130 15.57 3.45 6.59
CA ALA A 130 14.27 2.99 6.09
C ALA A 130 14.43 2.22 4.79
N ILE A 131 13.55 1.27 4.55
CA ILE A 131 13.36 0.62 3.26
C ILE A 131 11.99 0.97 2.72
N HIS A 132 11.96 1.38 1.46
CA HIS A 132 10.75 1.73 0.78
C HIS A 132 10.53 0.84 -0.44
N THR A 133 9.29 0.59 -0.75
CA THR A 133 8.86 0.08 -2.05
C THR A 133 8.24 1.21 -2.84
N THR A 134 8.66 1.34 -4.10
CA THR A 134 8.11 2.33 -5.03
C THR A 134 7.35 1.61 -6.13
N PHE A 135 6.13 2.07 -6.40
CA PHE A 135 5.31 1.64 -7.51
C PHE A 135 5.34 2.72 -8.58
N SER A 136 5.79 2.36 -9.78
CA SER A 136 5.67 3.20 -10.98
C SER A 136 4.45 2.76 -11.74
N ILE A 137 3.44 3.63 -11.85
CA ILE A 137 2.12 3.28 -12.33
C ILE A 137 1.77 4.12 -13.56
N THR A 138 1.63 3.46 -14.70
CA THR A 138 1.08 4.04 -15.92
C THR A 138 -0.40 3.69 -15.99
N TYR A 139 -1.26 4.65 -16.28
CA TYR A 139 -2.71 4.47 -16.28
C TYR A 139 -3.35 5.07 -17.54
N TRP A 140 -4.52 4.56 -17.93
CA TRP A 140 -5.26 4.98 -19.10
C TRP A 140 -6.75 4.63 -18.97
N ARG A 141 -7.58 5.14 -19.87
CA ARG A 141 -8.94 4.62 -20.05
C ARG A 141 -8.92 3.51 -21.10
N ASP A 142 -9.58 2.42 -20.80
CA ASP A 142 -9.77 1.33 -21.77
C ASP A 142 -10.93 1.65 -22.75
N ALA A 143 -11.22 0.70 -23.66
CA ALA A 143 -12.28 0.85 -24.64
C ALA A 143 -13.69 1.04 -24.03
N ASN A 144 -13.87 0.65 -22.77
CA ASN A 144 -15.11 0.83 -22.00
C ASN A 144 -15.10 2.09 -21.14
N MET A 145 -14.10 2.98 -21.31
CA MET A 145 -13.86 4.17 -20.51
C MET A 145 -13.53 3.86 -19.03
N ALA A 146 -13.26 2.61 -18.70
CA ALA A 146 -12.83 2.22 -17.36
C ALA A 146 -11.35 2.54 -17.14
N LEU A 147 -10.99 2.85 -15.87
CA LEU A 147 -9.60 3.02 -15.48
C LEU A 147 -8.88 1.67 -15.59
N SER A 148 -7.84 1.66 -16.40
CA SER A 148 -6.87 0.57 -16.49
C SER A 148 -5.49 1.07 -16.13
N PHE A 149 -4.63 0.21 -15.58
CA PHE A 149 -3.28 0.58 -15.20
C PHE A 149 -2.31 -0.58 -15.31
N ASN A 150 -1.03 -0.25 -15.42
CA ASN A 150 0.08 -1.16 -15.27
C ASN A 150 1.02 -0.61 -14.19
N ALA A 151 1.44 -1.47 -13.27
CA ALA A 151 2.29 -1.11 -12.16
C ALA A 151 3.57 -1.94 -12.17
N THR A 152 4.70 -1.26 -12.03
CA THR A 152 6.00 -1.88 -11.81
C THR A 152 6.46 -1.55 -10.40
N GLN A 153 6.84 -2.58 -9.64
CA GLN A 153 7.31 -2.45 -8.28
C GLN A 153 8.82 -2.61 -8.23
N TYR A 154 9.49 -1.76 -7.44
CA TYR A 154 10.90 -1.92 -7.11
C TYR A 154 11.19 -1.46 -5.68
N SER A 155 12.17 -2.10 -5.04
CA SER A 155 12.67 -1.72 -3.72
C SER A 155 14.03 -1.08 -3.85
N GLU A 156 14.25 0.01 -3.12
CA GLU A 156 15.51 0.75 -3.14
C GLU A 156 16.56 0.25 -2.14
N GLY A 157 16.21 -0.78 -1.34
CA GLY A 157 17.04 -1.22 -0.23
C GLY A 157 17.03 -0.25 0.96
N TRP A 158 17.88 -0.52 1.95
CA TRP A 158 18.00 0.32 3.14
C TRP A 158 18.72 1.62 2.82
N LYS A 159 18.12 2.74 3.23
CA LYS A 159 18.68 4.10 3.10
C LYS A 159 18.64 4.81 4.43
N ILE A 160 19.65 5.64 4.69
CA ILE A 160 19.66 6.56 5.84
C ILE A 160 18.61 7.64 5.58
N VAL A 161 17.79 7.94 6.60
CA VAL A 161 16.72 8.95 6.57
C VAL A 161 17.09 10.12 7.44
#